data_d638d4fad45fde2d86eaf9b4eab25567
#
_entry.id   d638d4fad45fde2d86eaf9b4eab25567
#
_cell.length_a   1.000
_cell.length_b   1.000
_cell.length_c   1.000
_cell.angle_alpha   90.00
_cell.angle_beta   90.00
_cell.angle_gamma   90.00
#
_symmetry.space_group_name_H-M   'P 1'
#
loop_
_entity.id
_entity.type
_entity.pdbx_description
1 polymer ?
#
loop_
_entity_poly.entity_id
_entity_poly.type
_entity_poly.pdbx_seq_one_letter_code
_entity_poly.pdbx_strand_id
1 'polypeptide(L)'
;MLNRVGVKSIMNKLVLSISALIVITSCLSLAPTFHKQIAFAQQATNLLTYENSSYGIKIQYPSHWEKQENGTKQGSATDAVTFLPPTINSNASLDISIDDISDEKGITLAQYANNSIGDLKQSFKDFKLISSNTNSVLAGLSAYKSIYTHTDENTTFKDLEVGAMKGDRVYILAYEAGLNEYDKYLPTIQQLTNTFQITN
;
A
#
# COMPACT_ATOMS: atom_id res chain seq x y z
N MET A 1 -13.08 -13.42 -19.99
CA MET A 1 -13.22 -12.11 -19.30
C MET A 1 -13.09 -12.40 -17.82
N LEU A 2 -11.89 -12.31 -17.29
CA LEU A 2 -11.61 -12.53 -15.87
C LEU A 2 -11.81 -11.22 -15.12
N ASN A 3 -12.79 -11.17 -14.23
CA ASN A 3 -13.00 -10.05 -13.31
C ASN A 3 -11.89 -10.08 -12.23
N ARG A 4 -10.82 -9.38 -12.44
CA ARG A 4 -9.85 -9.07 -11.39
C ARG A 4 -10.42 -7.92 -10.54
N VAL A 5 -11.06 -8.25 -9.45
CA VAL A 5 -11.71 -7.30 -8.54
C VAL A 5 -10.94 -7.25 -7.21
N GLY A 6 -9.62 -7.45 -7.25
CA GLY A 6 -8.78 -7.38 -6.04
C GLY A 6 -8.69 -5.99 -5.40
N VAL A 7 -8.97 -4.94 -6.16
CA VAL A 7 -8.77 -3.55 -5.70
C VAL A 7 -10.00 -2.95 -4.99
N LYS A 8 -11.17 -3.59 -5.04
CA LYS A 8 -12.41 -3.04 -4.44
C LYS A 8 -12.62 -3.34 -2.97
N SER A 9 -11.75 -4.11 -2.31
CA SER A 9 -11.95 -4.48 -0.89
C SER A 9 -11.73 -3.35 0.10
N ILE A 10 -11.08 -2.27 -0.31
CA ILE A 10 -10.76 -1.14 0.57
C ILE A 10 -11.96 -0.18 0.78
N MET A 11 -13.01 -0.30 -0.04
CA MET A 11 -14.04 0.73 -0.18
C MET A 11 -15.22 0.68 0.80
N ASN A 12 -15.28 -0.22 1.78
CA ASN A 12 -16.44 -0.31 2.69
C ASN A 12 -16.06 -0.09 4.15
N LYS A 13 -15.49 1.06 4.51
CA LYS A 13 -15.48 1.49 5.92
C LYS A 13 -16.29 2.78 6.10
N LEU A 14 -17.41 2.58 6.73
CA LEU A 14 -18.40 3.56 7.20
C LEU A 14 -17.72 4.69 7.98
N VAL A 15 -17.74 5.91 7.46
CA VAL A 15 -17.31 7.14 8.16
C VAL A 15 -18.50 7.74 8.86
N LEU A 16 -18.52 7.66 10.21
CA LEU A 16 -19.42 8.48 11.04
C LEU A 16 -18.72 9.83 11.31
N SER A 17 -19.20 10.87 10.68
CA SER A 17 -18.76 12.25 10.91
C SER A 17 -19.33 12.81 12.22
N ILE A 18 -18.46 13.26 13.12
CA ILE A 18 -18.83 14.14 14.25
C ILE A 18 -18.08 15.46 14.08
N SER A 19 -18.83 16.50 13.75
CA SER A 19 -18.36 17.87 13.66
C SER A 19 -18.18 18.46 15.06
N ALA A 20 -16.98 18.90 15.41
CA ALA A 20 -16.75 19.79 16.55
C ALA A 20 -15.93 21.00 16.12
N LEU A 21 -16.60 22.15 16.14
CA LEU A 21 -16.09 23.48 15.89
C LEU A 21 -15.33 23.98 17.15
N ILE A 22 -14.02 24.24 17.04
CA ILE A 22 -13.29 24.99 18.07
C ILE A 22 -12.51 26.12 17.41
N VAL A 23 -12.92 27.34 17.75
CA VAL A 23 -12.23 28.61 17.47
C VAL A 23 -11.14 28.80 18.53
N ILE A 24 -9.90 28.95 18.15
CA ILE A 24 -8.83 29.43 19.04
C ILE A 24 -7.99 30.51 18.37
N THR A 25 -7.93 31.62 19.07
CA THR A 25 -7.27 32.88 18.86
C THR A 25 -5.74 32.78 18.67
N SER A 26 -5.25 33.68 17.84
CA SER A 26 -3.86 33.96 17.50
C SER A 26 -2.99 34.37 18.68
N CYS A 27 -1.79 33.81 18.80
CA CYS A 27 -0.63 34.42 19.38
C CYS A 27 0.60 34.17 18.51
N LEU A 28 1.12 35.26 17.94
CA LEU A 28 2.41 35.30 17.23
C LEU A 28 3.55 35.11 18.25
N SER A 29 4.38 34.10 18.04
CA SER A 29 5.75 34.07 18.58
C SER A 29 6.70 33.47 17.55
N LEU A 30 7.58 34.32 17.03
CA LEU A 30 8.74 33.94 16.21
C LEU A 30 9.74 33.18 17.07
N ALA A 31 10.02 31.93 16.73
CA ALA A 31 11.17 31.19 17.21
C ALA A 31 11.67 30.21 16.11
N PRO A 32 12.97 29.92 16.00
CA PRO A 32 13.60 29.43 14.79
C PRO A 32 13.32 27.95 14.50
N THR A 33 13.15 27.69 13.21
CA THR A 33 12.78 26.41 12.56
C THR A 33 13.94 25.42 12.48
N PHE A 34 14.38 24.77 13.56
CA PHE A 34 15.43 23.75 13.49
C PHE A 34 15.14 22.40 14.17
N HIS A 35 13.89 22.09 14.54
CA HIS A 35 13.61 20.87 15.32
C HIS A 35 12.68 19.84 14.66
N LYS A 36 12.46 19.89 13.34
CA LYS A 36 11.50 18.97 12.68
C LYS A 36 12.09 17.69 12.08
N GLN A 37 13.41 17.50 12.08
CA GLN A 37 14.01 16.30 11.47
C GLN A 37 14.34 15.14 12.44
N ILE A 38 14.25 15.34 13.75
CA ILE A 38 14.67 14.30 14.71
C ILE A 38 13.52 13.34 15.09
N ALA A 39 12.27 13.71 14.90
CA ALA A 39 11.15 12.89 15.33
C ALA A 39 10.91 11.63 14.46
N PHE A 40 11.35 11.63 13.21
CA PHE A 40 11.15 10.49 12.30
C PHE A 40 12.16 9.35 12.48
N ALA A 41 13.37 9.63 12.99
CA ALA A 41 14.40 8.59 13.17
C ALA A 41 14.19 7.74 14.44
N GLN A 42 13.44 8.21 15.42
CA GLN A 42 13.25 7.53 16.70
C GLN A 42 12.04 6.59 16.74
N GLN A 43 11.17 6.63 15.72
CA GLN A 43 10.00 5.77 15.61
C GLN A 43 10.29 4.40 14.99
N ALA A 44 11.49 4.22 14.43
CA ALA A 44 11.92 3.00 13.73
C ALA A 44 12.45 1.88 14.67
N THR A 45 12.49 2.07 15.99
CA THR A 45 13.18 1.14 16.90
C THR A 45 12.34 -0.01 17.43
N ASN A 46 11.03 -0.02 17.21
CA ASN A 46 10.15 -1.11 17.64
C ASN A 46 9.41 -1.71 16.44
N LEU A 47 10.06 -2.63 15.74
CA LEU A 47 9.45 -3.39 14.66
C LEU A 47 8.94 -4.73 15.20
N LEU A 48 7.71 -5.08 14.84
CA LEU A 48 7.16 -6.41 14.96
C LEU A 48 7.37 -7.17 13.65
N THR A 49 7.36 -8.48 13.71
CA THR A 49 7.42 -9.34 12.54
C THR A 49 6.05 -9.96 12.29
N TYR A 50 5.55 -9.83 11.08
CA TYR A 50 4.47 -10.64 10.55
C TYR A 50 5.05 -11.73 9.66
N GLU A 51 4.61 -12.97 9.89
CA GLU A 51 4.99 -14.13 9.10
C GLU A 51 3.76 -15.00 8.87
N ASN A 52 3.53 -15.39 7.63
CA ASN A 52 2.44 -16.28 7.27
C ASN A 52 2.96 -17.36 6.30
N SER A 53 3.13 -18.58 6.82
CA SER A 53 3.67 -19.70 6.06
C SER A 53 2.73 -20.18 4.95
N SER A 54 1.41 -20.01 5.11
CA SER A 54 0.43 -20.40 4.08
C SER A 54 0.57 -19.55 2.81
N TYR A 55 0.90 -18.28 3.00
CA TYR A 55 1.19 -17.36 1.89
C TYR A 55 2.66 -17.33 1.51
N GLY A 56 3.56 -17.84 2.38
CA GLY A 56 5.00 -17.81 2.17
C GLY A 56 5.58 -16.40 2.23
N ILE A 57 5.12 -15.59 3.18
CA ILE A 57 5.54 -14.19 3.30
C ILE A 57 5.99 -13.87 4.72
N LYS A 58 6.94 -12.92 4.81
CA LYS A 58 7.40 -12.32 6.05
C LYS A 58 7.72 -10.85 5.84
N ILE A 59 7.36 -9.99 6.81
CA ILE A 59 7.62 -8.56 6.77
C ILE A 59 7.75 -8.00 8.19
N GLN A 60 8.54 -6.95 8.36
CA GLN A 60 8.58 -6.20 9.61
C GLN A 60 7.73 -4.93 9.47
N TYR A 61 7.03 -4.57 10.57
CA TYR A 61 6.18 -3.38 10.62
C TYR A 61 6.27 -2.71 12.00
N PRO A 62 6.02 -1.38 12.09
CA PRO A 62 6.09 -0.66 13.35
C PRO A 62 5.08 -1.18 14.37
N SER A 63 5.50 -1.37 15.63
CA SER A 63 4.65 -1.94 16.69
C SER A 63 3.41 -1.11 17.01
N HIS A 64 3.40 0.16 16.64
CA HIS A 64 2.27 1.07 16.84
C HIS A 64 1.32 1.13 15.63
N TRP A 65 1.60 0.37 14.54
CA TRP A 65 0.67 0.22 13.43
C TRP A 65 -0.30 -0.93 13.74
N GLU A 66 -1.54 -0.75 13.34
CA GLU A 66 -2.55 -1.81 13.38
C GLU A 66 -2.27 -2.82 12.25
N LYS A 67 -2.37 -4.10 12.57
CA LYS A 67 -2.30 -5.18 11.59
C LYS A 67 -3.68 -5.82 11.48
N GLN A 68 -4.20 -5.95 10.28
CA GLN A 68 -5.45 -6.64 9.96
C GLN A 68 -5.17 -7.81 9.02
N GLU A 69 -5.45 -9.03 9.46
CA GLU A 69 -5.36 -10.22 8.62
C GLU A 69 -6.69 -10.42 7.91
N ASN A 70 -6.68 -10.43 6.60
CA ASN A 70 -7.91 -10.43 5.81
C ASN A 70 -8.26 -11.83 5.33
N GLY A 71 -7.34 -12.53 4.66
CA GLY A 71 -7.58 -13.87 4.10
C GLY A 71 -8.70 -13.91 3.06
N THR A 72 -9.12 -12.75 2.56
CA THR A 72 -10.23 -12.63 1.62
C THR A 72 -9.75 -12.92 0.22
N LYS A 73 -10.36 -13.91 -0.42
CA LYS A 73 -10.06 -14.27 -1.80
C LYS A 73 -11.00 -13.51 -2.74
N GLN A 74 -10.44 -12.82 -3.73
CA GLN A 74 -11.16 -12.14 -4.79
C GLN A 74 -10.61 -12.57 -6.16
N GLY A 75 -11.34 -13.44 -6.85
CA GLY A 75 -10.84 -14.01 -8.10
C GLY A 75 -9.59 -14.83 -7.87
N SER A 76 -8.49 -14.49 -8.55
CA SER A 76 -7.15 -15.09 -8.40
C SER A 76 -6.37 -14.49 -7.22
N ALA A 77 -6.69 -13.26 -6.80
CA ALA A 77 -5.98 -12.57 -5.73
C ALA A 77 -6.52 -12.91 -4.35
N THR A 78 -5.61 -12.97 -3.37
CA THR A 78 -5.90 -13.13 -1.94
C THR A 78 -5.27 -11.98 -1.17
N ASP A 79 -6.11 -11.20 -0.48
CA ASP A 79 -5.64 -10.15 0.43
C ASP A 79 -5.15 -10.82 1.72
N ALA A 80 -3.84 -10.82 1.95
CA ALA A 80 -3.23 -11.51 3.06
C ALA A 80 -3.28 -10.69 4.34
N VAL A 81 -2.83 -9.43 4.28
CA VAL A 81 -2.69 -8.56 5.45
C VAL A 81 -2.67 -7.09 5.04
N THR A 82 -3.28 -6.25 5.89
CA THR A 82 -3.24 -4.78 5.80
C THR A 82 -2.54 -4.21 7.04
N PHE A 83 -1.66 -3.25 6.85
CA PHE A 83 -1.04 -2.45 7.91
C PHE A 83 -1.54 -1.01 7.85
N LEU A 84 -2.05 -0.51 8.99
CA LEU A 84 -2.65 0.81 9.11
C LEU A 84 -1.82 1.67 10.08
N PRO A 85 -1.44 2.91 9.70
CA PRO A 85 -0.78 3.81 10.63
C PRO A 85 -1.73 4.23 11.77
N PRO A 86 -1.21 4.60 12.95
CA PRO A 86 -1.98 4.81 14.17
C PRO A 86 -2.76 6.13 14.22
N THR A 87 -2.81 6.87 13.11
CA THR A 87 -3.48 8.16 13.07
C THR A 87 -4.99 7.96 12.88
N ILE A 88 -5.78 8.47 13.81
CA ILE A 88 -7.25 8.50 13.70
C ILE A 88 -7.63 9.25 12.42
N ASN A 89 -8.50 8.65 11.61
CA ASN A 89 -8.93 9.15 10.29
C ASN A 89 -7.80 9.24 9.24
N SER A 90 -6.71 8.47 9.38
CA SER A 90 -5.78 8.29 8.27
C SER A 90 -6.43 7.44 7.18
N ASN A 91 -6.26 7.87 5.92
CA ASN A 91 -6.63 7.10 4.74
C ASN A 91 -5.43 6.33 4.16
N ALA A 92 -4.37 6.16 4.96
CA ALA A 92 -3.19 5.44 4.51
C ALA A 92 -3.25 3.95 4.90
N SER A 93 -2.85 3.08 4.00
CA SER A 93 -2.66 1.64 4.24
C SER A 93 -1.50 1.08 3.44
N LEU A 94 -0.88 0.00 3.95
CA LEU A 94 -0.04 -0.90 3.17
C LEU A 94 -0.72 -2.26 3.13
N ASP A 95 -1.12 -2.67 1.95
CA ASP A 95 -1.77 -3.96 1.71
C ASP A 95 -0.79 -4.94 1.06
N ILE A 96 -0.83 -6.19 1.48
CA ILE A 96 -0.09 -7.28 0.86
C ILE A 96 -1.11 -8.27 0.32
N SER A 97 -1.03 -8.51 -0.98
CA SER A 97 -1.84 -9.51 -1.67
C SER A 97 -0.99 -10.48 -2.48
N ILE A 98 -1.55 -11.65 -2.71
CA ILE A 98 -0.95 -12.70 -3.53
C ILE A 98 -1.93 -13.04 -4.64
N ASP A 99 -1.51 -12.90 -5.88
CA ASP A 99 -2.29 -13.27 -7.05
C ASP A 99 -1.81 -14.61 -7.60
N ASP A 100 -2.72 -15.56 -7.78
CA ASP A 100 -2.48 -16.86 -8.39
C ASP A 100 -2.64 -16.73 -9.91
N ILE A 101 -1.54 -16.91 -10.62
CA ILE A 101 -1.45 -16.79 -12.08
C ILE A 101 -1.24 -18.14 -12.76
N SER A 102 -1.56 -19.25 -12.09
CA SER A 102 -1.40 -20.61 -12.63
C SER A 102 -2.16 -20.85 -13.93
N ASP A 103 -3.26 -20.13 -14.14
CA ASP A 103 -4.06 -20.16 -15.36
C ASP A 103 -3.52 -19.25 -16.47
N GLU A 104 -2.57 -18.37 -16.17
CA GLU A 104 -1.96 -17.41 -17.11
C GLU A 104 -0.58 -17.85 -17.58
N LYS A 105 -0.50 -19.05 -18.17
CA LYS A 105 0.77 -19.68 -18.58
C LYS A 105 1.58 -18.77 -19.50
N GLY A 106 2.84 -18.53 -19.12
CA GLY A 106 3.79 -17.77 -19.92
C GLY A 106 3.63 -16.25 -19.86
N ILE A 107 2.76 -15.74 -18.96
CA ILE A 107 2.68 -14.30 -18.73
C ILE A 107 4.03 -13.79 -18.18
N THR A 108 4.53 -12.70 -18.75
CA THR A 108 5.73 -12.02 -18.25
C THR A 108 5.38 -10.97 -17.22
N LEU A 109 6.36 -10.59 -16.38
CA LEU A 109 6.19 -9.51 -15.39
C LEU A 109 5.70 -8.20 -16.04
N ALA A 110 6.20 -7.87 -17.24
CA ALA A 110 5.78 -6.67 -17.96
C ALA A 110 4.33 -6.76 -18.46
N GLN A 111 3.92 -7.93 -18.94
CA GLN A 111 2.52 -8.16 -19.34
C GLN A 111 1.59 -8.11 -18.15
N TYR A 112 1.97 -8.73 -17.03
CA TYR A 112 1.21 -8.66 -15.78
C TYR A 112 1.01 -7.20 -15.31
N ALA A 113 2.10 -6.42 -15.23
CA ALA A 113 2.05 -5.02 -14.82
C ALA A 113 1.15 -4.17 -15.75
N ASN A 114 1.22 -4.40 -17.05
CA ASN A 114 0.38 -3.69 -18.02
C ASN A 114 -1.11 -4.07 -17.88
N ASN A 115 -1.40 -5.36 -17.64
CA ASN A 115 -2.76 -5.83 -17.41
C ASN A 115 -3.33 -5.21 -16.13
N SER A 116 -2.55 -5.22 -15.01
CA SER A 116 -2.93 -4.59 -13.75
C SER A 116 -3.26 -3.11 -13.93
N ILE A 117 -2.41 -2.34 -14.63
CA ILE A 117 -2.69 -0.93 -14.95
C ILE A 117 -3.97 -0.78 -15.76
N GLY A 118 -4.22 -1.68 -16.71
CA GLY A 118 -5.44 -1.68 -17.52
C GLY A 118 -6.70 -1.88 -16.68
N ASP A 119 -6.65 -2.82 -15.73
CA ASP A 119 -7.76 -3.12 -14.83
C ASP A 119 -7.99 -1.98 -13.82
N LEU A 120 -6.94 -1.39 -13.26
CA LEU A 120 -7.01 -0.21 -12.39
C LEU A 120 -7.67 0.98 -13.10
N LYS A 121 -7.27 1.23 -14.36
CA LYS A 121 -7.86 2.30 -15.18
C LYS A 121 -9.35 2.10 -15.44
N GLN A 122 -9.81 0.86 -15.51
CA GLN A 122 -11.24 0.55 -15.69
C GLN A 122 -12.01 0.63 -14.37
N SER A 123 -11.35 0.34 -13.25
CA SER A 123 -11.96 0.23 -11.93
C SER A 123 -12.06 1.57 -11.20
N PHE A 124 -11.09 2.45 -11.41
CA PHE A 124 -11.00 3.72 -10.69
C PHE A 124 -11.43 4.90 -11.55
N LYS A 125 -12.23 5.77 -10.91
CA LYS A 125 -12.55 7.08 -11.48
C LYS A 125 -11.31 7.98 -11.43
N ASP A 126 -11.12 8.79 -12.49
CA ASP A 126 -10.04 9.76 -12.60
C ASP A 126 -8.64 9.16 -12.43
N PHE A 127 -8.46 7.88 -12.82
CA PHE A 127 -7.17 7.21 -12.78
C PHE A 127 -6.13 7.95 -13.63
N LYS A 128 -4.95 8.20 -13.04
CA LYS A 128 -3.80 8.79 -13.73
C LYS A 128 -2.54 8.03 -13.38
N LEU A 129 -1.96 7.33 -14.33
CA LEU A 129 -0.64 6.72 -14.18
C LEU A 129 0.42 7.82 -14.16
N ILE A 130 1.23 7.86 -13.09
CA ILE A 130 2.36 8.79 -12.94
C ILE A 130 3.62 8.16 -13.49
N SER A 131 3.90 6.91 -13.12
CA SER A 131 5.04 6.15 -13.63
C SER A 131 4.81 4.65 -13.51
N SER A 132 5.43 3.88 -14.40
CA SER A 132 5.53 2.43 -14.29
C SER A 132 6.86 1.96 -14.88
N ASN A 133 7.47 0.96 -14.24
CA ASN A 133 8.66 0.30 -14.74
C ASN A 133 8.75 -1.14 -14.22
N THR A 134 9.64 -1.94 -14.83
CA THR A 134 9.93 -3.33 -14.42
C THR A 134 11.38 -3.51 -13.97
N ASN A 135 12.04 -2.42 -13.59
CA ASN A 135 13.45 -2.40 -13.17
C ASN A 135 13.59 -2.31 -11.63
N SER A 136 12.52 -2.62 -10.91
CA SER A 136 12.49 -2.63 -9.45
C SER A 136 12.89 -4.00 -8.90
N VAL A 137 13.12 -4.07 -7.60
CA VAL A 137 13.42 -5.32 -6.89
C VAL A 137 12.49 -5.42 -5.67
N LEU A 138 11.90 -6.60 -5.46
CA LEU A 138 11.14 -6.94 -4.26
C LEU A 138 11.57 -8.33 -3.78
N ALA A 139 11.94 -8.47 -2.51
CA ALA A 139 12.43 -9.73 -1.94
C ALA A 139 13.57 -10.40 -2.75
N GLY A 140 14.45 -9.60 -3.38
CA GLY A 140 15.53 -10.09 -4.22
C GLY A 140 15.14 -10.53 -5.63
N LEU A 141 13.87 -10.43 -6.00
CA LEU A 141 13.35 -10.77 -7.32
C LEU A 141 13.14 -9.52 -8.18
N SER A 142 13.18 -9.69 -9.51
CA SER A 142 12.76 -8.64 -10.44
C SER A 142 11.31 -8.27 -10.18
N ALA A 143 11.04 -6.97 -10.07
CA ALA A 143 9.73 -6.44 -9.71
C ALA A 143 9.30 -5.32 -10.66
N TYR A 144 7.98 -5.19 -10.84
CA TYR A 144 7.41 -3.97 -11.38
C TYR A 144 7.14 -2.98 -10.25
N LYS A 145 7.10 -1.72 -10.61
CA LYS A 145 6.70 -0.63 -9.72
C LYS A 145 5.82 0.33 -10.51
N SER A 146 4.64 0.62 -9.98
CA SER A 146 3.70 1.57 -10.54
C SER A 146 3.33 2.63 -9.50
N ILE A 147 3.23 3.88 -9.93
CA ILE A 147 2.73 5.00 -9.14
C ILE A 147 1.60 5.63 -9.93
N TYR A 148 0.46 5.80 -9.29
CA TYR A 148 -0.73 6.39 -9.91
C TYR A 148 -1.55 7.19 -8.90
N THR A 149 -2.55 7.91 -9.39
CA THR A 149 -3.58 8.53 -8.57
C THR A 149 -4.95 8.11 -9.06
N HIS A 150 -5.90 8.09 -8.15
CA HIS A 150 -7.31 7.87 -8.44
C HIS A 150 -8.18 8.69 -7.49
N THR A 151 -9.47 8.77 -7.78
CA THR A 151 -10.44 9.43 -6.89
C THR A 151 -11.45 8.41 -6.42
N ASP A 152 -11.63 8.34 -5.11
CA ASP A 152 -12.74 7.62 -4.49
C ASP A 152 -13.60 8.60 -3.70
N GLU A 153 -14.91 8.57 -3.94
CA GLU A 153 -15.88 9.57 -3.46
C GLU A 153 -15.41 10.98 -3.79
N ASN A 154 -14.83 11.71 -2.84
CA ASN A 154 -14.30 13.08 -2.98
C ASN A 154 -12.84 13.20 -2.56
N THR A 155 -12.16 12.08 -2.32
CA THR A 155 -10.76 12.04 -1.91
C THR A 155 -9.90 11.56 -3.06
N THR A 156 -8.84 12.31 -3.36
CA THR A 156 -7.82 11.84 -4.30
C THR A 156 -6.73 11.11 -3.53
N PHE A 157 -6.50 9.88 -3.94
CA PHE A 157 -5.46 9.00 -3.42
C PHE A 157 -4.27 8.98 -4.35
N LYS A 158 -3.11 8.68 -3.79
CA LYS A 158 -1.90 8.34 -4.51
C LYS A 158 -1.41 6.98 -4.03
N ASP A 159 -1.04 6.16 -5.00
CA ASP A 159 -0.69 4.77 -4.81
C ASP A 159 0.72 4.48 -5.27
N LEU A 160 1.37 3.57 -4.55
CA LEU A 160 2.61 2.93 -4.93
C LEU A 160 2.41 1.42 -4.86
N GLU A 161 2.45 0.78 -6.00
CA GLU A 161 2.37 -0.67 -6.11
C GLU A 161 3.71 -1.24 -6.55
N VAL A 162 4.17 -2.28 -5.84
CA VAL A 162 5.37 -3.04 -6.19
C VAL A 162 5.02 -4.51 -6.19
N GLY A 163 5.26 -5.21 -7.30
CA GLY A 163 4.94 -6.63 -7.39
C GLY A 163 6.06 -7.45 -8.02
N ALA A 164 6.30 -8.65 -7.47
CA ALA A 164 7.28 -9.61 -7.96
C ALA A 164 6.65 -10.97 -8.23
N MET A 165 7.09 -11.61 -9.31
CA MET A 165 6.65 -12.95 -9.68
C MET A 165 7.59 -14.01 -9.12
N LYS A 166 7.01 -15.08 -8.53
CA LYS A 166 7.74 -16.30 -8.14
C LYS A 166 6.86 -17.52 -8.40
N GLY A 167 7.27 -18.37 -9.35
CA GLY A 167 6.43 -19.47 -9.81
C GLY A 167 5.11 -18.97 -10.41
N ASP A 168 4.02 -19.58 -10.00
CA ASP A 168 2.67 -19.25 -10.45
C ASP A 168 1.98 -18.18 -9.54
N ARG A 169 2.77 -17.33 -8.86
CA ARG A 169 2.26 -16.30 -7.96
C ARG A 169 2.91 -14.95 -8.23
N VAL A 170 2.11 -13.90 -8.05
CA VAL A 170 2.59 -12.52 -7.95
C VAL A 170 2.35 -12.03 -6.52
N TYR A 171 3.40 -11.55 -5.87
CA TYR A 171 3.36 -10.95 -4.55
C TYR A 171 3.35 -9.44 -4.70
N ILE A 172 2.32 -8.81 -4.17
CA ILE A 172 2.04 -7.39 -4.42
C ILE A 172 2.00 -6.67 -3.09
N LEU A 173 2.76 -5.57 -2.98
CA LEU A 173 2.69 -4.59 -1.93
C LEU A 173 2.08 -3.33 -2.50
N ALA A 174 0.89 -2.95 -2.02
CA ALA A 174 0.17 -1.77 -2.45
C ALA A 174 0.09 -0.77 -1.29
N TYR A 175 0.73 0.38 -1.43
CA TYR A 175 0.61 1.50 -0.53
C TYR A 175 -0.34 2.52 -1.11
N GLU A 176 -1.41 2.82 -0.40
CA GLU A 176 -2.38 3.87 -0.72
C GLU A 176 -2.39 4.93 0.37
N ALA A 177 -2.51 6.19 0.00
CA ALA A 177 -2.77 7.27 0.94
C ALA A 177 -3.39 8.49 0.23
N GLY A 178 -4.15 9.27 0.97
CA GLY A 178 -4.57 10.59 0.52
C GLY A 178 -3.37 11.47 0.17
N LEU A 179 -3.50 12.36 -0.83
CA LEU A 179 -2.39 13.19 -1.33
C LEU A 179 -1.64 13.96 -0.24
N ASN A 180 -2.34 14.41 0.80
CA ASN A 180 -1.78 15.15 1.92
C ASN A 180 -1.01 14.28 2.93
N GLU A 181 -1.17 12.95 2.87
CA GLU A 181 -0.54 12.00 3.78
C GLU A 181 0.51 11.12 3.11
N TYR A 182 0.47 11.00 1.79
CA TYR A 182 1.32 10.07 1.03
C TYR A 182 2.80 10.23 1.38
N ASP A 183 3.33 11.45 1.30
CA ASP A 183 4.75 11.69 1.55
C ASP A 183 5.14 11.53 3.04
N LYS A 184 4.17 11.63 3.95
CA LYS A 184 4.37 11.43 5.40
C LYS A 184 4.77 9.99 5.72
N TYR A 185 4.09 9.02 5.12
CA TYR A 185 4.30 7.60 5.41
C TYR A 185 5.24 6.89 4.43
N LEU A 186 5.50 7.48 3.26
CA LEU A 186 6.34 6.88 2.22
C LEU A 186 7.69 6.37 2.73
N PRO A 187 8.46 7.09 3.60
CA PRO A 187 9.72 6.58 4.13
C PRO A 187 9.54 5.30 4.96
N THR A 188 8.48 5.22 5.78
CA THR A 188 8.15 4.03 6.55
C THR A 188 7.77 2.87 5.63
N ILE A 189 6.93 3.12 4.62
CA ILE A 189 6.55 2.12 3.62
C ILE A 189 7.77 1.55 2.90
N GLN A 190 8.71 2.39 2.50
CA GLN A 190 9.96 1.95 1.87
C GLN A 190 10.79 1.07 2.81
N GLN A 191 10.85 1.41 4.10
CA GLN A 191 11.50 0.59 5.11
C GLN A 191 10.83 -0.78 5.25
N LEU A 192 9.49 -0.84 5.34
CA LEU A 192 8.73 -2.08 5.41
C LEU A 192 8.98 -2.94 4.16
N THR A 193 8.86 -2.34 2.99
CA THR A 193 9.09 -3.00 1.69
C THR A 193 10.50 -3.64 1.63
N ASN A 194 11.52 -2.97 2.17
CA ASN A 194 12.89 -3.51 2.21
C ASN A 194 13.04 -4.71 3.15
N THR A 195 12.12 -4.92 4.10
CA THR A 195 12.12 -6.09 5.00
C THR A 195 11.29 -7.25 4.47
N PHE A 196 10.54 -7.02 3.39
CA PHE A 196 9.66 -8.03 2.83
C PHE A 196 10.47 -9.23 2.27
N GLN A 197 10.01 -10.41 2.59
CA GLN A 197 10.61 -11.68 2.18
C GLN A 197 9.53 -12.63 1.64
N ILE A 198 9.87 -13.35 0.60
CA ILE A 198 9.10 -14.49 0.10
C ILE A 198 9.83 -15.75 0.58
N THR A 199 9.20 -16.49 1.50
CA THR A 199 9.83 -17.58 2.27
C THR A 199 9.66 -18.98 1.65
N ASN A 200 8.83 -19.09 0.60
CA ASN A 200 8.57 -20.37 -0.11
C ASN A 200 9.36 -20.47 -1.40
#